data_90e708304832dc7b07efb5ce02b416b2
#
_entry.id   90e708304832dc7b07efb5ce02b416b2
#
_cell.length_a   1.000
_cell.length_b   1.000
_cell.length_c   1.000
_cell.angle_alpha   90.00
_cell.angle_beta   90.00
_cell.angle_gamma   90.00
#
_symmetry.space_group_name_H-M   'P 1'
#
loop_
_entity.id
_entity.type
_entity.pdbx_description
1 polymer ?
#
loop_
_entity_poly.entity_id
_entity_poly.type
_entity_poly.pdbx_seq_one_letter_code
_entity_poly.pdbx_strand_id
1 'polypeptide(L)'
;MSNNIPINTLSKHKAFVYDRIETNAGNAYNSTTGKFTAPGDGMYVFHTSTAAYDNSYCTFEVVKNGEIKDIGLADAGNHSDRALSSTMTILSLKKGDVVHVRAGIEYGGRYLESNQYVRMSFSGFKMT
;
A
#
# COMPACT_ATOMS: atom_id res chain seq x y z
N MET A 1 -6.23 3.96 5.32
CA MET A 1 -5.32 4.07 6.49
C MET A 1 -5.74 5.26 7.33
N SER A 2 -5.87 5.08 8.62
CA SER A 2 -6.45 6.12 9.50
C SER A 2 -5.46 7.17 9.99
N ASN A 3 -4.17 6.84 10.05
CA ASN A 3 -3.14 7.74 10.61
C ASN A 3 -1.94 7.90 9.70
N ASN A 4 -1.25 9.04 9.84
CA ASN A 4 0.04 9.26 9.21
C ASN A 4 1.06 8.21 9.68
N ILE A 5 2.03 7.92 8.82
CA ILE A 5 3.14 7.02 9.17
C ILE A 5 4.41 7.85 9.29
N PRO A 6 4.95 8.04 10.51
CA PRO A 6 6.25 8.70 10.66
C PRO A 6 7.35 7.90 9.95
N ILE A 7 8.18 8.59 9.17
CA ILE A 7 9.25 7.93 8.40
C ILE A 7 10.23 7.19 9.32
N ASN A 8 10.49 7.71 10.50
CA ASN A 8 11.40 7.06 11.45
C ASN A 8 10.87 5.72 12.01
N THR A 9 9.61 5.39 11.75
CA THR A 9 9.04 4.07 12.09
C THR A 9 9.15 3.07 10.96
N LEU A 10 9.57 3.50 9.78
CA LEU A 10 9.72 2.62 8.63
C LEU A 10 11.02 1.83 8.72
N SER A 11 10.98 0.64 8.16
CA SER A 11 12.15 -0.17 7.87
C SER A 11 11.98 -0.73 6.47
N LYS A 12 13.08 -1.17 5.86
CA LYS A 12 13.04 -1.80 4.55
C LYS A 12 12.04 -2.96 4.56
N HIS A 13 11.11 -2.95 3.61
CA HIS A 13 10.07 -3.98 3.43
C HIS A 13 9.06 -4.09 4.58
N LYS A 14 8.92 -3.03 5.39
CA LYS A 14 7.87 -3.00 6.40
C LYS A 14 6.49 -2.93 5.74
N ALA A 15 5.60 -3.83 6.11
CA ALA A 15 4.24 -3.88 5.58
C ALA A 15 3.46 -2.61 5.95
N PHE A 16 2.70 -2.08 4.98
CA PHE A 16 1.70 -1.07 5.25
C PHE A 16 0.42 -1.75 5.70
N VAL A 17 -0.07 -1.39 6.88
CA VAL A 17 -1.29 -1.94 7.44
C VAL A 17 -2.40 -0.92 7.29
N TYR A 18 -3.36 -1.20 6.41
CA TYR A 18 -4.52 -0.35 6.19
C TYR A 18 -5.57 -0.74 7.21
N ASP A 19 -5.56 -0.05 8.33
CA ASP A 19 -6.29 -0.41 9.55
C ASP A 19 -7.78 -0.05 9.49
N ARG A 20 -8.17 0.88 8.63
CA ARG A 20 -9.56 1.29 8.46
C ARG A 20 -10.18 0.58 7.26
N ILE A 21 -11.15 -0.30 7.54
CA ILE A 21 -11.83 -1.08 6.52
C ILE A 21 -13.17 -0.44 6.21
N GLU A 22 -13.39 -0.09 4.93
CA GLU A 22 -14.70 0.34 4.45
C GLU A 22 -15.51 -0.86 3.94
N THR A 23 -14.86 -1.74 3.16
CA THR A 23 -15.46 -2.98 2.68
C THR A 23 -14.44 -4.10 2.70
N ASN A 24 -14.87 -5.29 3.09
CA ASN A 24 -14.00 -6.47 3.12
C ASN A 24 -14.84 -7.73 2.88
N ALA A 25 -15.32 -7.88 1.66
CA ALA A 25 -16.15 -9.02 1.28
C ALA A 25 -15.32 -10.32 1.41
N GLY A 26 -15.88 -11.30 2.12
CA GLY A 26 -15.22 -12.58 2.36
C GLY A 26 -14.09 -12.54 3.37
N ASN A 27 -13.89 -11.42 4.08
CA ASN A 27 -12.80 -11.24 5.06
C ASN A 27 -11.41 -11.56 4.49
N ALA A 28 -11.20 -11.27 3.21
CA ALA A 28 -9.96 -11.61 2.53
C ALA A 28 -8.77 -10.73 2.98
N TYR A 29 -9.05 -9.52 3.44
CA TYR A 29 -8.03 -8.61 3.92
C TYR A 29 -7.95 -8.63 5.45
N ASN A 30 -6.72 -8.72 5.98
CA ASN A 30 -6.46 -8.72 7.42
C ASN A 30 -5.91 -7.34 7.84
N SER A 31 -6.70 -6.58 8.59
CA SER A 31 -6.33 -5.24 9.04
C SER A 31 -5.27 -5.22 10.15
N THR A 32 -4.87 -6.37 10.67
CA THR A 32 -3.79 -6.48 11.65
C THR A 32 -2.44 -6.69 10.99
N THR A 33 -2.39 -7.46 9.90
CA THR A 33 -1.14 -7.78 9.20
C THR A 33 -0.92 -6.98 7.92
N GLY A 34 -1.97 -6.38 7.36
CA GLY A 34 -1.92 -5.69 6.07
C GLY A 34 -1.94 -6.63 4.88
N LYS A 35 -2.32 -7.88 5.06
CA LYS A 35 -2.27 -8.90 4.01
C LYS A 35 -3.65 -9.27 3.50
N PHE A 36 -3.75 -9.33 2.16
CA PHE A 36 -4.89 -9.88 1.46
C PHE A 36 -4.58 -11.33 1.09
N THR A 37 -5.51 -12.24 1.38
CA THR A 37 -5.39 -13.65 0.99
C THR A 37 -6.48 -13.98 -0.01
N ALA A 38 -6.11 -14.46 -1.19
CA ALA A 38 -7.05 -14.74 -2.26
C ALA A 38 -8.04 -15.84 -1.85
N PRO A 39 -9.35 -15.56 -1.87
CA PRO A 39 -10.37 -16.55 -1.48
C PRO A 39 -10.63 -17.59 -2.55
N GLY A 40 -10.16 -17.39 -3.77
CA GLY A 40 -10.33 -18.32 -4.88
C GLY A 40 -9.43 -17.96 -6.04
N ASP A 41 -9.32 -18.87 -7.00
CA ASP A 41 -8.53 -18.65 -8.21
C ASP A 41 -9.18 -17.60 -9.10
N GLY A 42 -8.37 -16.77 -9.75
CA GLY A 42 -8.87 -15.80 -10.72
C GLY A 42 -7.93 -14.65 -10.97
N MET A 43 -8.43 -13.70 -11.76
CA MET A 43 -7.74 -12.45 -12.05
C MET A 43 -8.23 -11.39 -11.08
N TYR A 44 -7.29 -10.71 -10.44
CA TYR A 44 -7.59 -9.69 -9.43
C TYR A 44 -6.95 -8.36 -9.84
N VAL A 45 -7.66 -7.28 -9.57
CA VAL A 45 -7.15 -5.91 -9.76
C VAL A 45 -6.91 -5.31 -8.38
N PHE A 46 -5.72 -4.74 -8.19
CA PHE A 46 -5.36 -4.03 -6.96
C PHE A 46 -4.99 -2.59 -7.29
N HIS A 47 -5.40 -1.68 -6.45
CA HIS A 47 -5.03 -0.27 -6.52
C HIS A 47 -4.53 0.17 -5.16
N THR A 48 -3.37 0.83 -5.13
CA THR A 48 -2.84 1.40 -3.89
C THR A 48 -2.38 2.83 -4.13
N SER A 49 -2.52 3.66 -3.10
CA SER A 49 -2.03 5.02 -3.12
C SER A 49 -1.19 5.29 -1.88
N THR A 50 -0.12 6.04 -2.08
CA THR A 50 0.80 6.47 -1.03
C THR A 50 1.00 7.97 -1.14
N ALA A 51 0.92 8.68 -0.03
CA ALA A 51 1.05 10.13 0.02
C ALA A 51 2.26 10.51 0.87
N ALA A 52 3.14 11.34 0.31
CA ALA A 52 4.30 11.88 1.02
C ALA A 52 4.01 13.31 1.44
N TYR A 53 4.27 13.62 2.71
CA TYR A 53 4.19 14.96 3.24
C TYR A 53 5.42 15.79 2.82
N ASP A 54 5.39 17.08 3.09
CA ASP A 54 6.47 18.03 2.75
C ASP A 54 7.86 17.43 2.99
N ASN A 55 8.72 17.50 2.00
CA ASN A 55 10.11 17.02 2.03
C ASN A 55 10.26 15.53 2.36
N SER A 56 9.21 14.75 2.16
CA SER A 56 9.21 13.30 2.42
C SER A 56 9.13 12.52 1.13
N TYR A 57 9.60 11.30 1.15
CA TYR A 57 9.50 10.37 0.03
C TYR A 57 9.51 8.92 0.53
N CYS A 58 8.92 8.04 -0.27
CA CYS A 58 8.92 6.62 0.02
C CYS A 58 8.64 5.82 -1.25
N THR A 59 9.49 4.85 -1.54
CA THR A 59 9.13 3.80 -2.49
C THR A 59 8.19 2.81 -1.81
N PHE A 60 7.25 2.27 -2.58
CA PHE A 60 6.33 1.26 -2.07
C PHE A 60 6.18 0.15 -3.08
N GLU A 61 5.91 -1.04 -2.59
CA GLU A 61 5.90 -2.26 -3.38
C GLU A 61 4.61 -3.02 -3.21
N VAL A 62 4.06 -3.51 -4.32
CA VAL A 62 2.97 -4.50 -4.30
C VAL A 62 3.61 -5.86 -4.43
N VAL A 63 3.30 -6.75 -3.50
CA VAL A 63 4.01 -8.02 -3.33
C VAL A 63 3.03 -9.18 -3.36
N LYS A 64 3.35 -10.21 -4.12
CA LYS A 64 2.62 -11.48 -4.15
C LYS A 64 3.54 -12.58 -3.63
N ASN A 65 3.15 -13.20 -2.51
CA ASN A 65 3.92 -14.30 -1.90
C ASN A 65 5.41 -13.98 -1.73
N GLY A 66 5.71 -12.72 -1.33
CA GLY A 66 7.09 -12.28 -1.13
C GLY A 66 7.79 -11.79 -2.41
N GLU A 67 7.16 -11.88 -3.57
CA GLU A 67 7.72 -11.44 -4.84
C GLU A 67 7.15 -10.09 -5.25
N ILE A 68 8.03 -9.14 -5.59
CA ILE A 68 7.62 -7.79 -6.03
C ILE A 68 6.95 -7.88 -7.38
N LYS A 69 5.73 -7.32 -7.48
CA LYS A 69 4.97 -7.26 -8.72
C LYS A 69 4.84 -5.86 -9.27
N ASP A 70 4.93 -4.84 -8.42
CA ASP A 70 4.89 -3.45 -8.85
C ASP A 70 5.61 -2.58 -7.82
N ILE A 71 6.14 -1.44 -8.28
CA ILE A 71 6.86 -0.49 -7.43
C ILE A 71 6.38 0.91 -7.78
N GLY A 72 6.07 1.70 -6.75
CA GLY A 72 5.73 3.10 -6.90
C GLY A 72 6.65 3.98 -6.06
N LEU A 73 6.62 5.28 -6.35
CA LEU A 73 7.38 6.28 -5.60
C LEU A 73 6.47 7.47 -5.32
N ALA A 74 6.29 7.77 -4.05
CA ALA A 74 5.71 9.03 -3.60
C ALA A 74 6.84 9.93 -3.16
N ASP A 75 7.03 11.08 -3.83
CA ASP A 75 8.18 11.95 -3.61
C ASP A 75 7.75 13.42 -3.64
N ALA A 76 7.72 14.04 -2.46
CA ALA A 76 7.47 15.47 -2.33
C ALA A 76 8.73 16.32 -2.60
N GLY A 77 9.88 15.68 -2.79
CA GLY A 77 11.15 16.35 -3.11
C GLY A 77 11.64 17.23 -1.98
N ASN A 78 12.32 18.30 -2.35
CA ASN A 78 12.83 19.31 -1.41
C ASN A 78 11.87 20.48 -1.25
N HIS A 79 10.58 20.27 -1.47
CA HIS A 79 9.57 21.31 -1.44
C HIS A 79 8.64 21.14 -0.25
N SER A 80 8.12 22.27 0.25
CA SER A 80 7.05 22.29 1.24
C SER A 80 5.72 22.04 0.51
N ASP A 81 5.53 20.82 0.04
CA ASP A 81 4.39 20.40 -0.75
C ASP A 81 4.07 18.93 -0.46
N ARG A 82 3.04 18.42 -1.10
CA ARG A 82 2.61 17.04 -0.96
C ARG A 82 2.69 16.33 -2.29
N ALA A 83 2.92 15.03 -2.24
CA ALA A 83 2.88 14.19 -3.42
C ALA A 83 2.08 12.93 -3.15
N LEU A 84 1.15 12.63 -4.07
CA LEU A 84 0.37 11.40 -4.06
C LEU A 84 0.79 10.57 -5.27
N SER A 85 1.08 9.31 -5.04
CA SER A 85 1.37 8.34 -6.10
C SER A 85 0.48 7.13 -5.95
N SER A 86 0.06 6.57 -7.07
CA SER A 86 -0.77 5.36 -7.07
C SER A 86 -0.32 4.40 -8.15
N THR A 87 -0.56 3.12 -7.90
CA THR A 87 -0.36 2.07 -8.90
C THR A 87 -1.60 1.19 -8.99
N MET A 88 -1.83 0.64 -10.17
CA MET A 88 -2.84 -0.39 -10.40
C MET A 88 -2.13 -1.63 -10.93
N THR A 89 -2.38 -2.76 -10.27
CA THR A 89 -1.71 -4.01 -10.59
C THR A 89 -2.75 -5.10 -10.84
N ILE A 90 -2.59 -5.84 -11.93
CA ILE A 90 -3.47 -6.96 -12.27
C ILE A 90 -2.69 -8.25 -12.08
N LEU A 91 -3.21 -9.13 -11.24
CA LEU A 91 -2.52 -10.38 -10.88
C LEU A 91 -3.44 -11.59 -11.08
N SER A 92 -2.85 -12.66 -11.61
CA SER A 92 -3.47 -13.97 -11.59
C SER A 92 -3.13 -14.63 -10.27
N LEU A 93 -4.15 -14.93 -9.47
CA LEU A 93 -3.97 -15.52 -8.15
C LEU A 93 -4.64 -16.88 -8.06
N LYS A 94 -4.04 -17.74 -7.27
CA LYS A 94 -4.66 -18.98 -6.81
C LYS A 94 -5.15 -18.79 -5.39
N LYS A 95 -6.17 -19.56 -5.01
CA LYS A 95 -6.67 -19.56 -3.62
C LYS A 95 -5.51 -19.71 -2.64
N GLY A 96 -5.44 -18.81 -1.66
CA GLY A 96 -4.39 -18.80 -0.65
C GLY A 96 -3.19 -17.91 -0.98
N ASP A 97 -3.07 -17.40 -2.21
CA ASP A 97 -2.02 -16.45 -2.53
C ASP A 97 -2.20 -15.17 -1.71
N VAL A 98 -1.08 -14.60 -1.26
CA VAL A 98 -1.07 -13.45 -0.37
C VAL A 98 -0.51 -12.23 -1.10
N VAL A 99 -1.26 -11.13 -1.06
CA VAL A 99 -0.85 -9.84 -1.64
C VAL A 99 -0.83 -8.79 -0.52
N HIS A 100 0.22 -8.00 -0.49
CA HIS A 100 0.30 -6.86 0.43
C HIS A 100 1.11 -5.73 -0.16
N VAL A 101 1.02 -4.56 0.47
CA VAL A 101 1.81 -3.37 0.13
C VAL A 101 2.81 -3.15 1.25
N ARG A 102 4.03 -2.81 0.89
CA ARG A 102 5.11 -2.58 1.86
C ARG A 102 6.01 -1.42 1.45
N ALA A 103 6.74 -0.87 2.42
CA ALA A 103 7.78 0.10 2.14
C ALA A 103 8.87 -0.55 1.29
N GLY A 104 9.38 0.20 0.31
CA GLY A 104 10.48 -0.26 -0.52
C GLY A 104 11.84 0.00 0.11
N ILE A 105 12.83 0.22 -0.75
CA ILE A 105 14.23 0.34 -0.33
C ILE A 105 14.66 1.78 -0.03
N GLU A 106 13.90 2.78 -0.48
CA GLU A 106 14.21 4.19 -0.28
C GLU A 106 13.06 4.93 0.39
N TYR A 107 13.37 5.65 1.44
CA TYR A 107 12.40 6.50 2.14
C TYR A 107 13.17 7.51 2.96
N GLY A 108 12.54 8.65 3.21
CA GLY A 108 13.13 9.71 4.04
C GLY A 108 12.16 10.85 4.26
N GLY A 109 12.56 11.79 5.10
CA GLY A 109 11.77 12.96 5.44
C GLY A 109 11.01 12.78 6.75
N ARG A 110 9.78 13.34 6.83
CA ARG A 110 9.03 13.43 8.08
C ARG A 110 7.99 12.34 8.24
N TYR A 111 7.00 12.27 7.33
CA TYR A 111 5.97 11.24 7.42
C TYR A 111 5.25 11.03 6.08
N LEU A 112 4.64 9.87 5.95
CA LEU A 112 3.65 9.58 4.92
C LEU A 112 2.30 10.00 5.45
N GLU A 113 1.49 10.64 4.59
CA GLU A 113 0.28 11.32 5.02
C GLU A 113 -0.96 10.45 4.83
N SER A 114 -1.75 10.30 5.91
CA SER A 114 -3.08 9.70 5.84
C SER A 114 -3.94 10.33 6.92
N ASN A 115 -4.77 11.29 6.54
CA ASN A 115 -5.52 12.12 7.48
C ASN A 115 -6.76 12.71 6.81
N GLN A 116 -7.25 13.85 7.30
CA GLN A 116 -8.42 14.51 6.75
C GLN A 116 -8.18 15.19 5.41
N TYR A 117 -6.93 15.39 4.99
CA TYR A 117 -6.58 16.06 3.73
C TYR A 117 -6.29 15.07 2.62
N VAL A 118 -5.63 13.98 2.92
CA VAL A 118 -5.28 12.93 1.96
C VAL A 118 -5.15 11.60 2.69
N ARG A 119 -5.52 10.50 2.03
CA ARG A 119 -5.46 9.17 2.64
C ARG A 119 -4.73 8.18 1.76
N MET A 120 -3.92 7.38 2.41
CA MET A 120 -3.34 6.20 1.80
C MET A 120 -4.38 5.09 1.77
N SER A 121 -4.44 4.37 0.68
CA SER A 121 -5.47 3.34 0.47
C SER A 121 -4.92 2.12 -0.23
N PHE A 122 -5.59 1.01 0.00
CA PHE A 122 -5.40 -0.24 -0.72
C PHE A 122 -6.77 -0.81 -1.03
N SER A 123 -7.04 -1.03 -2.30
CA SER A 123 -8.32 -1.55 -2.74
C SER A 123 -8.12 -2.57 -3.85
N GLY A 124 -9.14 -3.39 -4.08
CA GLY A 124 -9.06 -4.37 -5.13
C GLY A 124 -10.36 -5.14 -5.32
N PHE A 125 -10.41 -5.87 -6.40
CA PHE A 125 -11.56 -6.72 -6.71
C PHE A 125 -11.13 -7.87 -7.60
N LYS A 126 -11.95 -8.94 -7.60
CA LYS A 126 -11.78 -10.09 -8.46
C LYS A 126 -12.51 -9.83 -9.77
N MET A 127 -11.83 -9.96 -10.88
CA MET A 127 -12.42 -9.77 -12.21
C MET A 127 -13.16 -11.01 -12.72
N THR A 128 -12.61 -12.18 -12.44
CA THR A 128 -13.15 -13.44 -12.99
C THR A 128 -13.08 -14.57 -11.97
#